data_ba65935af1a7b214ff2a85a733065e5d
#
_entry.id   ba65935af1a7b214ff2a85a733065e5d
#
_cell.length_a   1.000
_cell.length_b   1.000
_cell.length_c   1.000
_cell.angle_alpha   90.00
_cell.angle_beta   90.00
_cell.angle_gamma   90.00
#
_symmetry.space_group_name_H-M   'P 1'
#
loop_
_entity.id
_entity.type
_entity.pdbx_description
1 polymer ?
#
loop_
_entity_poly.entity_id
_entity_poly.type
_entity_poly.pdbx_seq_one_letter_code
_entity_poly.pdbx_strand_id
1 'polypeptide(L)'
;MTVTSYLRTIPLFGQLRENDLEELGRVARPRDYPKNALIVSGHDPLDTFYVIVSGQVKSMLIAEDGREVSRARRQAGEVGGERALFEADAPATTVIAMEDSRLLTLRCEDLYRIVMAM
;
A
#
# COMPACT_ATOMS: atom_id res chain seq x y z
N MET A 1 3.49 -1.12 19.97
CA MET A 1 3.55 -2.12 18.89
C MET A 1 4.61 -1.70 17.90
N THR A 2 5.52 -2.59 17.57
CA THR A 2 6.55 -2.30 16.56
C THR A 2 5.97 -2.44 15.15
N VAL A 3 6.68 -1.90 14.16
CA VAL A 3 6.29 -2.08 12.75
C VAL A 3 6.21 -3.56 12.41
N THR A 4 7.23 -4.34 12.83
CA THR A 4 7.25 -5.78 12.58
C THR A 4 6.04 -6.48 13.20
N SER A 5 5.70 -6.15 14.44
CA SER A 5 4.54 -6.73 15.11
C SER A 5 3.25 -6.43 14.35
N TYR A 6 3.12 -5.20 13.85
CA TYR A 6 1.95 -4.81 13.08
C TYR A 6 1.87 -5.57 11.76
N LEU A 7 2.98 -5.68 11.04
CA LEU A 7 3.02 -6.40 9.77
C LEU A 7 2.62 -7.85 9.93
N ARG A 8 2.96 -8.46 11.06
CA ARG A 8 2.59 -9.86 11.32
C ARG A 8 1.08 -10.06 11.35
N THR A 9 0.31 -9.04 11.70
CA THR A 9 -1.15 -9.14 11.76
C THR A 9 -1.82 -9.04 10.40
N ILE A 10 -1.08 -8.67 9.35
CA ILE A 10 -1.61 -8.52 8.01
C ILE A 10 -1.71 -9.90 7.35
N PRO A 11 -2.90 -10.33 6.88
CA PRO A 11 -3.06 -11.68 6.31
C PRO A 11 -2.09 -12.00 5.18
N LEU A 12 -1.79 -11.02 4.33
CA LEU A 12 -0.85 -11.21 3.22
C LEU A 12 0.52 -11.67 3.70
N PHE A 13 0.93 -11.24 4.90
CA PHE A 13 2.24 -11.52 5.45
C PHE A 13 2.25 -12.66 6.47
N GLY A 14 1.10 -13.30 6.70
CA GLY A 14 0.98 -14.34 7.73
C GLY A 14 1.82 -15.59 7.45
N GLN A 15 2.20 -15.81 6.19
CA GLN A 15 3.02 -16.96 5.80
C GLN A 15 4.52 -16.66 5.82
N LEU A 16 4.91 -15.41 6.07
CA LEU A 16 6.32 -15.03 6.05
C LEU A 16 7.02 -15.47 7.33
N ARG A 17 8.30 -15.84 7.19
CA ARG A 17 9.13 -16.18 8.33
C ARG A 17 9.47 -14.91 9.11
N GLU A 18 9.88 -15.10 10.37
CA GLU A 18 10.22 -13.98 11.25
C GLU A 18 11.30 -13.08 10.65
N ASN A 19 12.33 -13.66 10.03
CA ASN A 19 13.40 -12.89 9.40
C ASN A 19 12.89 -12.02 8.28
N ASP A 20 11.93 -12.53 7.49
CA ASP A 20 11.35 -11.77 6.38
C ASP A 20 10.50 -10.61 6.90
N LEU A 21 9.74 -10.85 7.98
CA LEU A 21 8.94 -9.79 8.60
C LEU A 21 9.83 -8.69 9.19
N GLU A 22 10.96 -9.06 9.80
CA GLU A 22 11.90 -8.08 10.33
C GLU A 22 12.51 -7.25 9.22
N GLU A 23 12.82 -7.86 8.09
CA GLU A 23 13.37 -7.13 6.96
C GLU A 23 12.35 -6.17 6.36
N LEU A 24 11.09 -6.59 6.22
CA LEU A 24 10.01 -5.70 5.81
C LEU A 24 9.87 -4.53 6.77
N GLY A 25 9.97 -4.81 8.08
CA GLY A 25 9.90 -3.75 9.08
C GLY A 25 11.00 -2.72 8.97
N ARG A 26 12.18 -3.13 8.49
CA ARG A 26 13.29 -2.21 8.29
C ARG A 26 13.10 -1.28 7.09
N VAL A 27 12.44 -1.77 6.04
CA VAL A 27 12.24 -0.97 4.81
C VAL A 27 10.91 -0.23 4.80
N ALA A 28 9.96 -0.62 5.65
CA ALA A 28 8.67 0.06 5.73
C ALA A 28 8.83 1.45 6.36
N ARG A 29 8.14 2.43 5.78
CA ARG A 29 8.20 3.82 6.24
C ARG A 29 6.83 4.27 6.71
N PRO A 30 6.68 4.66 7.99
CA PRO A 30 5.43 5.27 8.46
C PRO A 30 5.25 6.64 7.82
N ARG A 31 4.03 6.91 7.35
CA ARG A 31 3.68 8.21 6.79
C ARG A 31 2.30 8.61 7.25
N ASP A 32 2.17 9.90 7.61
CA ASP A 32 0.90 10.47 8.03
C ASP A 32 0.37 11.36 6.91
N TYR A 33 -0.92 11.20 6.62
CA TYR A 33 -1.60 11.97 5.59
C TYR A 33 -2.84 12.61 6.19
N PRO A 34 -2.99 13.94 6.09
CA PRO A 34 -4.23 14.59 6.54
C PRO A 34 -5.38 14.27 5.59
N LYS A 35 -6.59 14.47 6.07
CA LYS A 35 -7.79 14.32 5.25
C LYS A 35 -7.64 15.06 3.92
N ASN A 36 -8.02 14.42 2.84
CA ASN A 36 -7.99 14.91 1.45
C ASN A 36 -6.59 14.93 0.83
N ALA A 37 -5.55 14.48 1.54
CA ALA A 37 -4.21 14.43 0.97
C ALA A 37 -4.12 13.39 -0.14
N LEU A 38 -3.38 13.72 -1.19
CA LEU A 38 -3.08 12.80 -2.28
C LEU A 38 -1.95 11.88 -1.85
N ILE A 39 -2.22 10.58 -1.83
CA ILE A 39 -1.24 9.57 -1.41
C ILE A 39 -0.52 9.00 -2.63
N VAL A 40 -1.28 8.65 -3.66
CA VAL A 40 -0.74 8.13 -4.93
C VAL A 40 -1.45 8.84 -6.07
N SER A 41 -0.68 9.38 -7.02
CA SER A 41 -1.24 10.03 -8.20
C SER A 41 -1.43 9.02 -9.33
N GLY A 42 -2.56 9.11 -10.03
CA GLY A 42 -2.82 8.29 -11.21
C GLY A 42 -1.90 8.57 -12.38
N HIS A 43 -1.09 9.62 -12.30
CA HIS A 43 -0.13 9.98 -13.34
C HIS A 43 1.26 9.41 -13.08
N ASP A 44 1.50 8.89 -11.87
CA ASP A 44 2.79 8.32 -11.50
C ASP A 44 2.75 6.81 -11.63
N PRO A 45 3.88 6.16 -11.95
CA PRO A 45 3.93 4.70 -11.93
C PRO A 45 3.59 4.17 -10.55
N LEU A 46 2.81 3.08 -10.49
CA LEU A 46 2.47 2.46 -9.22
C LEU A 46 3.66 1.62 -8.76
N ASP A 47 4.49 2.20 -7.88
CA ASP A 47 5.69 1.53 -7.36
C ASP A 47 5.66 1.39 -5.84
N THR A 48 4.55 1.76 -5.21
CA THR A 48 4.43 1.78 -3.75
C THR A 48 3.34 0.83 -3.29
N PHE A 49 3.71 -0.06 -2.38
CA PHE A 49 2.78 -0.89 -1.62
C PHE A 49 2.53 -0.19 -0.30
N TYR A 50 1.30 -0.21 0.19
CA TYR A 50 1.00 0.44 1.46
C TYR A 50 0.06 -0.41 2.32
N VAL A 51 0.21 -0.24 3.64
CA VAL A 51 -0.62 -0.88 4.65
C VAL A 51 -1.25 0.25 5.47
N ILE A 52 -2.56 0.19 5.66
CA ILE A 52 -3.27 1.22 6.42
C ILE A 52 -3.22 0.85 7.90
N VAL A 53 -2.54 1.69 8.69
CA VAL A 53 -2.45 1.50 10.15
C VAL A 53 -3.68 2.09 10.83
N SER A 54 -4.07 3.29 10.41
CA SER A 54 -5.27 3.96 10.92
C SER A 54 -5.84 4.87 9.85
N GLY A 55 -7.13 5.16 9.94
CA GLY A 55 -7.81 6.01 9.00
C GLY A 55 -8.45 5.23 7.86
N GLN A 56 -8.79 5.96 6.80
CA GLN A 56 -9.40 5.39 5.59
C GLN A 56 -8.86 6.11 4.36
N VAL A 57 -8.67 5.35 3.29
CA VAL A 57 -8.27 5.90 2.01
C VAL A 57 -9.26 5.44 0.93
N LYS A 58 -9.33 6.21 -0.15
CA LYS A 58 -10.13 5.89 -1.32
C LYS A 58 -9.18 5.73 -2.50
N SER A 59 -9.27 4.60 -3.20
CA SER A 59 -8.54 4.40 -4.44
C SER A 59 -9.50 4.50 -5.61
N MET A 60 -9.05 5.13 -6.69
CA MET A 60 -9.86 5.36 -7.87
C MET A 60 -9.08 5.00 -9.11
N LEU A 61 -9.72 4.27 -10.01
CA LEU A 61 -9.19 4.00 -11.33
C LEU A 61 -9.80 5.04 -12.28
N ILE A 62 -8.95 5.81 -12.95
CA ILE A 62 -9.38 6.90 -13.82
C ILE A 62 -9.10 6.51 -15.27
N ALA A 63 -10.11 6.59 -16.12
CA ALA A 63 -9.99 6.34 -17.56
C ALA A 63 -9.23 7.48 -18.24
N GLU A 64 -8.77 7.24 -19.47
CA GLU A 64 -8.02 8.23 -20.24
C GLU A 64 -8.79 9.54 -20.44
N ASP A 65 -10.12 9.47 -20.52
CA ASP A 65 -10.96 10.66 -20.68
C ASP A 65 -11.21 11.40 -19.37
N GLY A 66 -10.56 10.97 -18.28
CA GLY A 66 -10.72 11.59 -16.97
C GLY A 66 -11.88 11.06 -16.15
N ARG A 67 -12.67 10.13 -16.71
CA ARG A 67 -13.82 9.58 -16.02
C ARG A 67 -13.40 8.53 -14.99
N GLU A 68 -14.03 8.58 -13.82
CA GLU A 68 -13.82 7.57 -12.79
C GLU A 68 -14.52 6.27 -13.18
N VAL A 69 -13.76 5.18 -13.33
CA VAL A 69 -14.30 3.89 -13.75
C VAL A 69 -14.37 2.86 -12.61
N SER A 70 -13.65 3.09 -11.53
CA SER A 70 -13.66 2.17 -10.41
C SER A 70 -13.30 2.91 -9.12
N ARG A 71 -13.87 2.46 -8.02
CA ARG A 71 -13.62 3.05 -6.70
C ARG A 71 -13.56 1.95 -5.67
N ALA A 72 -12.60 2.05 -4.75
CA ALA A 72 -12.51 1.16 -3.62
C ALA A 72 -12.11 1.93 -2.37
N ARG A 73 -12.58 1.48 -1.22
CA ARG A 73 -12.18 2.02 0.08
C ARG A 73 -11.30 1.02 0.79
N ARG A 74 -10.30 1.53 1.51
CA ARG A 74 -9.43 0.71 2.34
C ARG A 74 -9.35 1.32 3.72
N GLN A 75 -9.36 0.48 4.74
CA GLN A 75 -9.32 0.92 6.13
C GLN A 75 -8.23 0.18 6.89
N ALA A 76 -8.10 0.47 8.19
CA ALA A 76 -7.06 -0.11 9.03
C ALA A 76 -7.00 -1.63 8.88
N GLY A 77 -5.81 -2.16 8.71
CA GLY A 77 -5.55 -3.58 8.49
C GLY A 77 -5.58 -4.03 7.05
N GLU A 78 -6.02 -3.17 6.13
CA GLU A 78 -6.06 -3.50 4.71
C GLU A 78 -4.83 -2.96 4.00
N VAL A 79 -4.59 -3.47 2.79
CA VAL A 79 -3.42 -3.12 1.99
C VAL A 79 -3.84 -2.56 0.64
N GLY A 80 -2.93 -1.85 -0.01
CA GLY A 80 -3.13 -1.36 -1.36
C GLY A 80 -1.83 -1.35 -2.14
N GLY A 81 -1.93 -1.27 -3.46
CA GLY A 81 -0.77 -1.27 -4.34
C GLY A 81 -0.26 -2.66 -4.69
N GLU A 82 -0.93 -3.71 -4.24
CA GLU A 82 -0.50 -5.10 -4.47
C GLU A 82 -0.54 -5.50 -5.94
N ARG A 83 -1.33 -4.82 -6.76
CA ARG A 83 -1.42 -5.15 -8.19
C ARG A 83 -0.09 -4.96 -8.91
N ALA A 84 0.72 -4.01 -8.49
CA ALA A 84 2.02 -3.75 -9.09
C ALA A 84 3.00 -4.91 -8.90
N LEU A 85 2.73 -5.80 -7.94
CA LEU A 85 3.55 -6.97 -7.69
C LEU A 85 3.30 -8.07 -8.72
N PHE A 86 2.11 -8.12 -9.30
CA PHE A 86 1.67 -9.23 -10.14
C PHE A 86 1.39 -8.83 -11.59
N GLU A 87 1.20 -7.56 -11.85
CA GLU A 87 0.85 -7.04 -13.18
C GLU A 87 1.81 -5.94 -13.57
N ALA A 88 2.67 -6.20 -14.58
CA ALA A 88 3.66 -5.23 -15.05
C ALA A 88 2.99 -3.95 -15.58
N ASP A 89 1.79 -4.08 -16.16
CA ASP A 89 1.05 -2.98 -16.75
C ASP A 89 -0.19 -2.63 -15.92
N ALA A 90 -0.09 -2.74 -14.61
CA ALA A 90 -1.22 -2.41 -13.74
C ALA A 90 -1.69 -0.97 -14.01
N PRO A 91 -3.02 -0.75 -14.15
CA PRO A 91 -3.53 0.60 -14.38
C PRO A 91 -3.15 1.55 -13.25
N ALA A 92 -2.84 2.78 -13.61
CA ALA A 92 -2.54 3.81 -12.63
C ALA A 92 -3.77 4.10 -11.76
N THR A 93 -3.54 4.23 -10.46
CA THR A 93 -4.60 4.42 -9.48
C THR A 93 -4.31 5.68 -8.68
N THR A 94 -5.35 6.50 -8.46
CA THR A 94 -5.25 7.66 -7.58
C THR A 94 -5.76 7.26 -6.20
N VAL A 95 -5.00 7.57 -5.15
CA VAL A 95 -5.36 7.24 -3.77
C VAL A 95 -5.36 8.51 -2.94
N ILE A 96 -6.47 8.76 -2.24
CA ILE A 96 -6.70 9.97 -1.44
C ILE A 96 -7.12 9.56 -0.03
N ALA A 97 -6.58 10.26 0.97
CA ALA A 97 -6.99 10.05 2.36
C ALA A 97 -8.40 10.61 2.56
N MET A 98 -9.30 9.78 3.09
CA MET A 98 -10.67 10.19 3.40
C MET A 98 -10.79 10.83 4.77
N GLU A 99 -9.83 10.58 5.63
CA GLU A 99 -9.68 11.16 6.97
C GLU A 99 -8.19 11.15 7.29
N ASP A 100 -7.79 11.74 8.40
CA ASP A 100 -6.40 11.69 8.82
C ASP A 100 -5.99 10.24 8.95
N SER A 101 -4.93 9.86 8.23
CA SER A 101 -4.55 8.45 8.09
C SER A 101 -3.06 8.25 8.30
N ARG A 102 -2.72 7.10 8.87
CA ARG A 102 -1.33 6.67 8.98
C ARG A 102 -1.16 5.39 8.17
N LEU A 103 -0.16 5.40 7.31
CA LEU A 103 0.17 4.27 6.46
C LEU A 103 1.61 3.83 6.71
N LEU A 104 1.87 2.55 6.47
CA LEU A 104 3.22 2.05 6.29
C LEU A 104 3.42 1.88 4.80
N THR A 105 4.44 2.51 4.25
CA THR A 105 4.70 2.44 2.81
C THR A 105 5.97 1.63 2.56
N LEU A 106 5.92 0.82 1.51
CA LEU A 106 7.06 0.01 1.05
C LEU A 106 7.17 0.18 -0.45
N ARG A 107 8.40 0.22 -0.95
CA ARG A 107 8.60 0.17 -2.38
C ARG A 107 8.30 -1.24 -2.88
N CYS A 108 7.58 -1.34 -3.98
CA CYS A 108 7.23 -2.65 -4.53
C CYS A 108 8.47 -3.50 -4.84
N GLU A 109 9.57 -2.88 -5.25
CA GLU A 109 10.81 -3.61 -5.50
C GLU A 109 11.36 -4.26 -4.23
N ASP A 110 11.26 -3.58 -3.07
CA ASP A 110 11.72 -4.15 -1.80
C ASP A 110 10.84 -5.30 -1.37
N LEU A 111 9.52 -5.13 -1.47
CA LEU A 111 8.57 -6.17 -1.13
C LEU A 111 8.76 -7.40 -2.01
N TYR A 112 8.90 -7.18 -3.33
CA TYR A 112 9.10 -8.25 -4.29
C TYR A 112 10.40 -9.02 -3.97
N ARG A 113 11.49 -8.30 -3.70
CA ARG A 113 12.78 -8.91 -3.37
C ARG A 113 12.67 -9.82 -2.14
N ILE A 114 11.98 -9.35 -1.10
CA ILE A 114 11.84 -10.11 0.15
C ILE A 114 10.92 -11.31 -0.05
N VAL A 115 9.78 -11.12 -0.69
CA VAL A 115 8.79 -12.19 -0.89
C VAL A 115 9.33 -13.26 -1.82
N MET A 116 10.01 -12.87 -2.90
CA MET A 116 10.51 -13.83 -3.88
C MET A 116 11.81 -14.52 -3.45
N ALA A 117 12.44 -14.06 -2.39
CA ALA A 117 13.61 -14.72 -1.81
C ALA A 117 13.24 -15.92 -0.93
N MET A 118 11.96 -16.15 -0.73
CA MET A 118 11.47 -17.27 0.09
C MET A 118 11.75 -18.61 -0.57
#